data_ad7fe4c8d0c4f1be487798fb172a5b23
#
_entry.id   ad7fe4c8d0c4f1be487798fb172a5b23
#
_cell.length_a   1.000
_cell.length_b   1.000
_cell.length_c   1.000
_cell.angle_alpha   90.00
_cell.angle_beta   90.00
_cell.angle_gamma   90.00
#
_symmetry.space_group_name_H-M   'P 1'
#
loop_
_entity.id
_entity.type
_entity.pdbx_description
1 polymer ?
#
loop_
_entity_poly.entity_id
_entity_poly.type
_entity_poly.pdbx_seq_one_letter_code
_entity_poly.pdbx_strand_id
1 'polypeptide(L)'
;STPKPSSAASDVYKRQALAVAAIPEGLATVVTIVLAMSVQKMVKKNAIIRQLPAVETLGSTSIVCSDKTGTLTQNKMTVMETYTINSGLEKINNCSEEAIQMLNYFTLCSDASINQVEEKIVEIGDPTETALVKASLEKGYSKDELLKKYHRKQELAFDSDRKMMSVFYQIDDKIISITKGGPDVIFKRCLNKEDCIEASKANEAMAKNALRVLAVGYREWNQMPETLTSEKIEENLTFIGLVGMIDPPRKEAKEAVKIAKQAGVRAIMITGDHITTACAIAKDLGILEEGQKAMTGTELSTISDAQLMETIEDYSVYARVAPEHKVRIVNAWQAKGKVVAMTGDGVNDSPALKTADIGCAMGITGTDVAKGAAAMILTDDNFATIISSIEQGRGIYDNIKKDVQFLLSTNIGEVVTIFLSSFISLVTPYNIGVPLLPIHLLWVNLITDSLPAFALGMEPIEKDVMKRMPREKDESFFANHLGFTIVWQGIMVGALTLIAYLYGNHINHETGMTMAFITLSGVQLIHAFNVKSHYSILNKSLFNNIYLWGALLIGVGLQVLIISIPFFSDLFKLVPITPTQWLVCICICLSTVVICELVKLFHRIIRK
;
A
#
# COMPACT_ATOMS: atom_id res chain seq x y z
N SER A 1 56.82 -41.49 -4.59
CA SER A 1 56.56 -40.33 -5.46
C SER A 1 55.12 -40.38 -5.90
N THR A 2 54.28 -39.58 -5.29
CA THR A 2 52.91 -39.34 -5.71
C THR A 2 52.93 -38.73 -7.11
N PRO A 3 52.15 -39.23 -8.10
CA PRO A 3 52.11 -38.64 -9.42
C PRO A 3 51.57 -37.21 -9.29
N LYS A 4 52.28 -36.21 -9.81
CA LYS A 4 51.78 -34.86 -10.00
C LYS A 4 50.51 -34.95 -10.87
N PRO A 5 49.39 -34.36 -10.47
CA PRO A 5 48.23 -34.31 -11.34
C PRO A 5 48.63 -33.70 -12.68
N SER A 6 48.24 -34.32 -13.79
CA SER A 6 48.56 -33.81 -15.12
C SER A 6 48.05 -32.38 -15.24
N SER A 7 48.75 -31.51 -15.97
CA SER A 7 48.31 -30.12 -16.23
C SER A 7 46.85 -30.06 -16.73
N ALA A 8 46.43 -31.04 -17.51
CA ALA A 8 45.06 -31.17 -17.99
C ALA A 8 44.01 -31.38 -16.89
N ALA A 9 44.33 -32.16 -15.84
CA ALA A 9 43.40 -32.32 -14.70
C ALA A 9 43.25 -31.01 -13.89
N SER A 10 44.32 -30.29 -13.69
CA SER A 10 44.29 -28.97 -13.04
C SER A 10 43.44 -27.97 -13.84
N ASP A 11 43.57 -27.97 -15.17
CA ASP A 11 42.79 -27.06 -16.03
C ASP A 11 41.30 -27.44 -16.07
N VAL A 12 40.95 -28.71 -15.99
CA VAL A 12 39.55 -29.15 -15.85
C VAL A 12 38.93 -28.64 -14.53
N TYR A 13 39.63 -28.81 -13.41
CA TYR A 13 39.16 -28.30 -12.11
C TYR A 13 38.99 -26.79 -12.09
N LYS A 14 39.88 -26.01 -12.69
CA LYS A 14 39.79 -24.56 -12.81
C LYS A 14 38.54 -24.14 -13.62
N ARG A 15 38.32 -24.78 -14.76
CA ARG A 15 37.15 -24.51 -15.62
C ARG A 15 35.83 -24.85 -14.91
N GLN A 16 35.77 -25.98 -14.21
CA GLN A 16 34.62 -26.40 -13.43
C GLN A 16 34.36 -25.42 -12.27
N ALA A 17 35.37 -25.05 -11.52
CA ALA A 17 35.26 -24.08 -10.42
C ALA A 17 34.79 -22.71 -10.95
N LEU A 18 35.34 -22.24 -12.08
CA LEU A 18 34.90 -20.97 -12.68
C LEU A 18 33.45 -21.03 -13.17
N ALA A 19 33.01 -22.16 -13.74
CA ALA A 19 31.63 -22.32 -14.17
C ALA A 19 30.65 -22.30 -12.99
N VAL A 20 30.97 -22.97 -11.88
CA VAL A 20 30.16 -22.96 -10.65
C VAL A 20 30.13 -21.57 -10.03
N ALA A 21 31.28 -20.90 -9.90
CA ALA A 21 31.37 -19.54 -9.34
C ALA A 21 30.57 -18.50 -10.13
N ALA A 22 30.37 -18.70 -11.43
CA ALA A 22 29.70 -17.74 -12.30
C ALA A 22 28.15 -17.80 -12.21
N ILE A 23 27.56 -18.83 -11.58
CA ILE A 23 26.12 -19.04 -11.52
C ILE A 23 25.62 -18.77 -10.09
N PRO A 24 24.79 -17.74 -9.88
CA PRO A 24 24.16 -17.48 -8.58
C PRO A 24 22.94 -18.39 -8.37
N GLU A 25 23.13 -19.68 -8.06
CA GLU A 25 22.05 -20.67 -7.95
C GLU A 25 21.00 -20.28 -6.92
N GLY A 26 21.40 -19.60 -5.84
CA GLY A 26 20.48 -19.15 -4.77
C GLY A 26 19.58 -17.97 -5.14
N LEU A 27 19.94 -17.16 -6.13
CA LEU A 27 19.31 -15.85 -6.39
C LEU A 27 17.80 -15.96 -6.65
N ALA A 28 17.39 -16.78 -7.60
CA ALA A 28 15.96 -16.92 -7.95
C ALA A 28 15.13 -17.47 -6.78
N THR A 29 15.68 -18.42 -6.04
CA THR A 29 15.05 -19.04 -4.87
C THR A 29 14.88 -18.03 -3.73
N VAL A 30 15.95 -17.29 -3.40
CA VAL A 30 15.93 -16.26 -2.34
C VAL A 30 14.90 -15.18 -2.65
N VAL A 31 14.93 -14.60 -3.86
CA VAL A 31 13.98 -13.55 -4.27
C VAL A 31 12.54 -14.06 -4.20
N THR A 32 12.27 -15.28 -4.65
CA THR A 32 10.91 -15.85 -4.60
C THR A 32 10.43 -16.04 -3.16
N ILE A 33 11.28 -16.53 -2.25
CA ILE A 33 10.92 -16.70 -0.83
C ILE A 33 10.72 -15.36 -0.15
N VAL A 34 11.59 -14.36 -0.41
CA VAL A 34 11.46 -13.01 0.12
C VAL A 34 10.14 -12.37 -0.31
N LEU A 35 9.76 -12.51 -1.59
CA LEU A 35 8.46 -12.05 -2.08
C LEU A 35 7.30 -12.76 -1.38
N ALA A 36 7.35 -14.08 -1.25
CA ALA A 36 6.30 -14.85 -0.58
C ALA A 36 6.12 -14.46 0.90
N MET A 37 7.21 -14.29 1.63
CA MET A 37 7.18 -13.81 3.03
C MET A 37 6.66 -12.37 3.13
N SER A 38 6.97 -11.56 2.15
CA SER A 38 6.52 -10.17 2.09
C SER A 38 5.01 -10.06 1.85
N VAL A 39 4.46 -10.92 0.99
CA VAL A 39 3.00 -11.05 0.80
C VAL A 39 2.31 -11.40 2.11
N GLN A 40 2.87 -12.31 2.93
CA GLN A 40 2.30 -12.62 4.25
C GLN A 40 2.28 -11.39 5.19
N LYS A 41 3.30 -10.51 5.12
CA LYS A 41 3.30 -9.25 5.88
C LYS A 41 2.22 -8.29 5.39
N MET A 42 1.97 -8.23 4.07
CA MET A 42 0.93 -7.38 3.48
C MET A 42 -0.48 -7.86 3.87
N VAL A 43 -0.71 -9.17 3.93
CA VAL A 43 -1.99 -9.73 4.42
C VAL A 43 -2.29 -9.27 5.85
N LYS A 44 -1.30 -9.25 6.74
CA LYS A 44 -1.45 -8.72 8.11
C LYS A 44 -1.78 -7.23 8.17
N LYS A 45 -1.56 -6.52 7.05
CA LYS A 45 -1.89 -5.10 6.87
C LYS A 45 -3.11 -4.91 5.96
N ASN A 46 -4.01 -5.87 5.91
CA ASN A 46 -5.27 -5.85 5.16
C ASN A 46 -5.13 -5.80 3.62
N ALA A 47 -3.97 -6.18 3.07
CA ALA A 47 -3.74 -6.23 1.63
C ALA A 47 -3.43 -7.67 1.18
N ILE A 48 -4.34 -8.30 0.43
CA ILE A 48 -4.14 -9.62 -0.16
C ILE A 48 -3.61 -9.44 -1.58
N ILE A 49 -2.37 -9.84 -1.80
CA ILE A 49 -1.74 -9.82 -3.13
C ILE A 49 -2.03 -11.14 -3.84
N ARG A 50 -2.58 -11.07 -5.05
CA ARG A 50 -2.93 -12.23 -5.87
C ARG A 50 -1.84 -12.61 -6.87
N GLN A 51 -0.97 -11.68 -7.22
CA GLN A 51 0.11 -11.86 -8.18
C GLN A 51 1.43 -11.35 -7.57
N LEU A 52 2.42 -12.22 -7.41
CA LEU A 52 3.70 -11.86 -6.78
C LEU A 52 4.39 -10.64 -7.43
N PRO A 53 4.43 -10.49 -8.78
CA PRO A 53 5.03 -9.32 -9.41
C PRO A 53 4.37 -7.98 -9.02
N ALA A 54 3.09 -8.00 -8.61
CA ALA A 54 2.39 -6.80 -8.18
C ALA A 54 3.05 -6.12 -6.97
N VAL A 55 3.77 -6.85 -6.12
CA VAL A 55 4.50 -6.30 -4.98
C VAL A 55 5.58 -5.31 -5.42
N GLU A 56 6.32 -5.65 -6.47
CA GLU A 56 7.36 -4.77 -7.03
C GLU A 56 6.73 -3.55 -7.70
N THR A 57 5.67 -3.76 -8.49
CA THR A 57 4.95 -2.70 -9.20
C THR A 57 4.32 -1.70 -8.21
N LEU A 58 3.80 -2.18 -7.05
CA LEU A 58 3.31 -1.33 -5.97
C LEU A 58 4.36 -0.32 -5.50
N GLY A 59 5.61 -0.77 -5.34
CA GLY A 59 6.72 0.10 -4.93
C GLY A 59 7.02 1.24 -5.93
N SER A 60 6.68 1.06 -7.20
CA SER A 60 6.87 2.03 -8.27
C SER A 60 5.63 2.91 -8.53
N THR A 61 4.51 2.65 -7.83
CA THR A 61 3.26 3.40 -8.03
C THR A 61 3.48 4.90 -7.82
N SER A 62 3.04 5.68 -8.81
CA SER A 62 3.13 7.14 -8.83
C SER A 62 1.76 7.81 -8.86
N ILE A 63 0.72 7.11 -9.36
CA ILE A 63 -0.66 7.58 -9.43
C ILE A 63 -1.57 6.56 -8.74
N VAL A 64 -2.47 7.04 -7.88
CA VAL A 64 -3.55 6.22 -7.30
C VAL A 64 -4.88 6.82 -7.72
N CYS A 65 -5.56 6.19 -8.66
CA CYS A 65 -6.92 6.52 -9.07
C CYS A 65 -7.89 5.80 -8.10
N SER A 66 -8.57 6.56 -7.27
CA SER A 66 -9.45 6.01 -6.24
C SER A 66 -10.91 6.35 -6.52
N ASP A 67 -11.77 5.35 -6.44
CA ASP A 67 -13.21 5.62 -6.30
C ASP A 67 -13.46 6.34 -4.97
N LYS A 68 -14.48 7.21 -4.95
CA LYS A 68 -14.81 7.98 -3.75
C LYS A 68 -15.49 7.10 -2.69
N THR A 69 -16.58 6.42 -3.11
CA THR A 69 -17.51 5.77 -2.18
C THR A 69 -16.90 4.51 -1.57
N GLY A 70 -16.95 4.40 -0.25
CA GLY A 70 -16.46 3.23 0.49
C GLY A 70 -14.93 3.15 0.63
N THR A 71 -14.16 3.82 -0.24
CA THR A 71 -12.69 3.82 -0.21
C THR A 71 -12.13 5.07 0.48
N LEU A 72 -12.45 6.24 -0.06
CA LEU A 72 -12.07 7.54 0.51
C LEU A 72 -13.05 7.99 1.58
N THR A 73 -14.31 7.55 1.48
CA THR A 73 -15.40 7.85 2.41
C THR A 73 -15.84 6.60 3.17
N GLN A 74 -16.67 6.78 4.20
CA GLN A 74 -17.08 5.70 5.09
C GLN A 74 -18.16 4.77 4.51
N ASN A 75 -18.75 5.13 3.35
CA ASN A 75 -19.94 4.51 2.77
C ASN A 75 -21.13 4.51 3.74
N LYS A 76 -21.26 5.57 4.53
CA LYS A 76 -22.32 5.76 5.53
C LYS A 76 -22.77 7.19 5.49
N MET A 77 -24.02 7.38 5.07
CA MET A 77 -24.64 8.71 5.18
C MET A 77 -24.67 9.13 6.65
N THR A 78 -24.34 10.39 6.89
CA THR A 78 -24.29 10.97 8.25
C THR A 78 -24.89 12.35 8.21
N VAL A 79 -25.79 12.68 9.13
CA VAL A 79 -26.32 14.03 9.31
C VAL A 79 -25.24 14.93 9.88
N MET A 80 -24.94 16.03 9.20
CA MET A 80 -23.90 16.98 9.59
C MET A 80 -24.45 18.30 10.08
N GLU A 81 -25.52 18.79 9.43
CA GLU A 81 -26.13 20.10 9.69
C GLU A 81 -27.65 19.96 9.75
N THR A 82 -28.27 20.80 10.57
CA THR A 82 -29.72 20.94 10.72
C THR A 82 -30.09 22.40 10.53
N TYR A 83 -31.29 22.66 10.08
CA TYR A 83 -31.86 23.99 9.98
C TYR A 83 -33.32 23.98 10.44
N THR A 84 -33.67 24.87 11.35
CA THR A 84 -35.06 25.20 11.74
C THR A 84 -35.26 26.70 11.66
N ILE A 85 -36.51 27.14 11.61
CA ILE A 85 -36.84 28.58 11.43
C ILE A 85 -36.28 29.41 12.57
N ASN A 86 -36.44 28.95 13.81
CA ASN A 86 -36.07 29.75 15.01
C ASN A 86 -34.57 29.63 15.32
N SER A 87 -33.97 28.48 15.10
CA SER A 87 -32.56 28.25 15.49
C SER A 87 -31.57 28.52 14.35
N GLY A 88 -32.06 28.58 13.09
CA GLY A 88 -31.21 28.78 11.93
C GLY A 88 -30.38 27.53 11.58
N LEU A 89 -29.23 27.74 10.92
CA LEU A 89 -28.33 26.68 10.50
C LEU A 89 -27.38 26.29 11.64
N GLU A 90 -27.43 25.03 12.07
CA GLU A 90 -26.66 24.48 13.18
C GLU A 90 -25.90 23.21 12.77
N LYS A 91 -24.77 22.94 13.42
CA LYS A 91 -24.09 21.64 13.31
C LYS A 91 -24.77 20.63 14.23
N ILE A 92 -24.92 19.39 13.75
CA ILE A 92 -25.58 18.30 14.49
C ILE A 92 -25.07 18.10 15.92
N ASN A 93 -23.77 18.31 16.18
CA ASN A 93 -23.18 18.10 17.51
C ASN A 93 -23.76 19.06 18.56
N ASN A 94 -24.08 20.27 18.18
CA ASN A 94 -24.54 21.37 19.07
C ASN A 94 -25.92 21.88 18.66
N CYS A 95 -26.79 21.01 18.15
CA CYS A 95 -28.11 21.41 17.68
C CYS A 95 -29.08 21.65 18.84
N SER A 96 -30.05 22.54 18.59
CA SER A 96 -31.11 22.93 19.53
C SER A 96 -32.12 21.82 19.78
N GLU A 97 -32.93 21.96 20.84
CA GLU A 97 -34.08 21.09 21.13
C GLU A 97 -35.06 21.03 19.95
N GLU A 98 -35.27 22.14 19.24
CA GLU A 98 -36.14 22.22 18.08
C GLU A 98 -35.62 21.35 16.92
N ALA A 99 -34.31 21.40 16.68
CA ALA A 99 -33.67 20.53 15.69
C ALA A 99 -33.74 19.06 16.08
N ILE A 100 -33.67 18.73 17.37
CA ILE A 100 -33.86 17.35 17.85
C ILE A 100 -35.30 16.88 17.60
N GLN A 101 -36.29 17.72 17.87
CA GLN A 101 -37.68 17.40 17.55
C GLN A 101 -37.89 17.18 16.05
N MET A 102 -37.28 18.02 15.21
CA MET A 102 -37.27 17.83 13.76
C MET A 102 -36.67 16.48 13.36
N LEU A 103 -35.56 16.03 13.96
CA LEU A 103 -34.97 14.72 13.71
C LEU A 103 -35.94 13.58 14.09
N ASN A 104 -36.74 13.75 15.16
CA ASN A 104 -37.77 12.79 15.52
C ASN A 104 -38.86 12.68 14.46
N TYR A 105 -39.26 13.79 13.83
CA TYR A 105 -40.19 13.77 12.69
C TYR A 105 -39.60 13.05 11.49
N PHE A 106 -38.33 13.29 11.17
CA PHE A 106 -37.63 12.53 10.12
C PHE A 106 -37.57 11.03 10.44
N THR A 107 -37.30 10.66 11.70
CA THR A 107 -37.26 9.27 12.16
C THR A 107 -38.59 8.58 12.04
N LEU A 108 -39.69 9.26 12.41
CA LEU A 108 -41.04 8.76 12.27
C LEU A 108 -41.43 8.58 10.78
N CYS A 109 -40.98 9.47 9.90
CA CYS A 109 -41.18 9.39 8.47
C CYS A 109 -40.10 8.57 7.75
N SER A 110 -39.59 7.50 8.35
CA SER A 110 -38.56 6.60 7.78
C SER A 110 -38.92 5.14 8.03
N ASP A 111 -38.59 4.27 7.08
CA ASP A 111 -38.77 2.81 7.21
C ASP A 111 -37.57 2.12 7.80
N ALA A 112 -36.40 2.73 7.73
CA ALA A 112 -35.16 2.21 8.30
C ALA A 112 -35.27 1.96 9.82
N SER A 113 -34.55 0.96 10.31
CA SER A 113 -34.44 0.62 11.73
C SER A 113 -32.99 0.39 12.13
N ILE A 114 -32.70 0.65 13.42
CA ILE A 114 -31.40 0.42 14.01
C ILE A 114 -31.62 -0.46 15.24
N ASN A 115 -31.08 -1.67 15.19
CA ASN A 115 -31.20 -2.65 16.26
C ASN A 115 -29.85 -2.90 16.89
N GLN A 116 -29.78 -2.98 18.21
CA GLN A 116 -28.59 -3.41 18.93
C GLN A 116 -28.69 -4.90 19.21
N VAL A 117 -27.83 -5.69 18.56
CA VAL A 117 -27.75 -7.15 18.76
C VAL A 117 -26.33 -7.47 19.26
N GLU A 118 -26.19 -8.00 20.46
CA GLU A 118 -24.92 -8.45 21.04
C GLU A 118 -23.77 -7.43 20.88
N GLU A 119 -23.94 -6.20 21.33
CA GLU A 119 -22.98 -5.07 21.19
C GLU A 119 -22.74 -4.57 19.77
N LYS A 120 -23.36 -5.15 18.74
CA LYS A 120 -23.28 -4.66 17.36
C LYS A 120 -24.54 -3.87 16.99
N ILE A 121 -24.33 -2.72 16.37
CA ILE A 121 -25.40 -1.92 15.78
C ILE A 121 -25.67 -2.48 14.38
N VAL A 122 -26.87 -3.00 14.17
CA VAL A 122 -27.34 -3.47 12.86
C VAL A 122 -28.28 -2.42 12.29
N GLU A 123 -27.86 -1.82 11.17
CA GLU A 123 -28.61 -0.81 10.42
C GLU A 123 -29.37 -1.54 9.29
N ILE A 124 -30.69 -1.36 9.20
CA ILE A 124 -31.56 -1.98 8.18
C ILE A 124 -32.34 -0.87 7.49
N GLY A 125 -32.26 -0.78 6.16
CA GLY A 125 -32.99 0.18 5.33
C GLY A 125 -32.09 0.99 4.41
N ASP A 126 -32.67 2.00 3.74
CA ASP A 126 -31.93 2.93 2.87
C ASP A 126 -30.87 3.73 3.69
N PRO A 127 -29.64 3.92 3.17
CA PRO A 127 -28.59 4.66 3.86
C PRO A 127 -28.97 6.09 4.26
N THR A 128 -29.84 6.75 3.49
CA THR A 128 -30.33 8.10 3.81
C THR A 128 -31.25 8.08 5.02
N GLU A 129 -32.11 7.07 5.10
CA GLU A 129 -33.04 6.90 6.22
C GLU A 129 -32.34 6.41 7.48
N THR A 130 -31.39 5.47 7.36
CA THR A 130 -30.59 5.00 8.50
C THR A 130 -29.81 6.14 9.13
N ALA A 131 -29.30 7.10 8.33
CA ALA A 131 -28.64 8.31 8.83
C ALA A 131 -29.56 9.17 9.70
N LEU A 132 -30.82 9.35 9.30
CA LEU A 132 -31.82 10.11 10.06
C LEU A 132 -32.17 9.45 11.38
N VAL A 133 -32.45 8.15 11.36
CA VAL A 133 -32.77 7.36 12.56
C VAL A 133 -31.58 7.34 13.53
N LYS A 134 -30.35 7.21 13.00
CA LYS A 134 -29.14 7.24 13.80
C LYS A 134 -28.90 8.58 14.47
N ALA A 135 -29.11 9.68 13.74
CA ALA A 135 -28.94 11.03 14.30
C ALA A 135 -29.90 11.27 15.47
N SER A 136 -31.16 10.82 15.37
CA SER A 136 -32.14 10.88 16.46
C SER A 136 -31.73 10.01 17.65
N LEU A 137 -31.26 8.76 17.38
CA LEU A 137 -30.79 7.84 18.42
C LEU A 137 -29.58 8.40 19.20
N GLU A 138 -28.62 9.00 18.51
CA GLU A 138 -27.44 9.64 19.12
C GLU A 138 -27.82 10.86 20.00
N LYS A 139 -29.01 11.44 19.79
CA LYS A 139 -29.60 12.48 20.64
C LYS A 139 -30.50 11.92 21.77
N GLY A 140 -30.55 10.60 21.91
CA GLY A 140 -31.26 9.93 22.99
C GLY A 140 -32.70 9.53 22.65
N TYR A 141 -33.13 9.60 21.40
CA TYR A 141 -34.48 9.22 20.96
C TYR A 141 -34.45 7.99 20.06
N SER A 142 -34.88 6.87 20.62
CA SER A 142 -35.01 5.59 19.89
C SER A 142 -36.28 5.60 19.05
N LYS A 143 -36.22 5.06 17.83
CA LYS A 143 -37.41 4.89 16.95
C LYS A 143 -38.49 4.05 17.63
N ASP A 144 -38.11 2.99 18.34
CA ASP A 144 -39.05 2.11 19.04
C ASP A 144 -39.80 2.83 20.17
N GLU A 145 -39.15 3.74 20.89
CA GLU A 145 -39.78 4.57 21.93
C GLU A 145 -40.72 5.60 21.30
N LEU A 146 -40.33 6.21 20.17
CA LEU A 146 -41.21 7.10 19.42
C LEU A 146 -42.43 6.37 18.90
N LEU A 147 -42.31 5.16 18.37
CA LEU A 147 -43.41 4.37 17.88
C LEU A 147 -44.36 3.86 19.00
N LYS A 148 -43.87 3.71 20.24
CA LYS A 148 -44.75 3.44 21.40
C LYS A 148 -45.58 4.65 21.78
N LYS A 149 -45.04 5.87 21.60
CA LYS A 149 -45.75 7.11 21.89
C LYS A 149 -46.69 7.54 20.76
N TYR A 150 -46.31 7.32 19.51
CA TYR A 150 -47.03 7.71 18.30
C TYR A 150 -47.45 6.48 17.52
N HIS A 151 -48.77 6.27 17.37
CA HIS A 151 -49.30 5.10 16.67
C HIS A 151 -49.37 5.33 15.16
N ARG A 152 -48.53 4.65 14.40
CA ARG A 152 -48.53 4.69 12.95
C ARG A 152 -49.84 4.10 12.41
N LYS A 153 -50.52 4.83 11.54
CA LYS A 153 -51.80 4.44 10.95
C LYS A 153 -51.68 3.99 9.51
N GLN A 154 -51.16 4.86 8.66
CA GLN A 154 -51.02 4.64 7.22
C GLN A 154 -49.79 5.36 6.68
N GLU A 155 -49.43 5.02 5.46
CA GLU A 155 -48.32 5.65 4.75
C GLU A 155 -48.63 5.85 3.28
N LEU A 156 -48.00 6.84 2.68
CA LEU A 156 -47.80 7.00 1.26
C LEU A 156 -46.27 6.82 1.03
N ALA A 157 -45.88 5.63 0.58
CA ALA A 157 -44.51 5.22 0.45
C ALA A 157 -43.70 6.17 -0.44
N PHE A 158 -42.36 6.15 -0.31
CA PHE A 158 -41.49 6.97 -1.15
C PHE A 158 -41.67 6.64 -2.63
N ASP A 159 -41.72 7.67 -3.43
CA ASP A 159 -41.80 7.58 -4.88
C ASP A 159 -40.79 8.52 -5.51
N SER A 160 -40.01 8.02 -6.48
CA SER A 160 -38.88 8.75 -7.10
C SER A 160 -39.32 9.92 -7.97
N ASP A 161 -40.52 9.85 -8.57
CA ASP A 161 -41.03 10.89 -9.48
C ASP A 161 -41.52 12.09 -8.66
N ARG A 162 -42.25 11.83 -7.55
CA ARG A 162 -42.67 12.89 -6.65
C ARG A 162 -41.65 13.28 -5.59
N LYS A 163 -40.60 12.46 -5.36
CA LYS A 163 -39.48 12.67 -4.43
C LYS A 163 -39.89 12.93 -2.97
N MET A 164 -40.97 12.30 -2.53
CA MET A 164 -41.55 12.49 -1.19
C MET A 164 -42.07 11.17 -0.62
N MET A 165 -42.19 11.14 0.70
CA MET A 165 -42.83 10.10 1.49
C MET A 165 -43.66 10.75 2.59
N SER A 166 -44.86 10.19 2.89
CA SER A 166 -45.72 10.68 3.96
C SER A 166 -46.20 9.56 4.86
N VAL A 167 -46.19 9.79 6.16
CA VAL A 167 -46.64 8.80 7.17
C VAL A 167 -47.61 9.46 8.12
N PHE A 168 -48.69 8.76 8.45
CA PHE A 168 -49.76 9.21 9.32
C PHE A 168 -49.61 8.63 10.72
N TYR A 169 -49.72 9.50 11.70
CA TYR A 169 -49.66 9.16 13.12
C TYR A 169 -50.90 9.70 13.85
N GLN A 170 -51.37 8.92 14.80
CA GLN A 170 -52.34 9.43 15.79
C GLN A 170 -51.56 9.93 17.00
N ILE A 171 -51.79 11.18 17.36
CA ILE A 171 -51.21 11.85 18.51
C ILE A 171 -52.36 12.43 19.31
N ASP A 172 -52.67 11.86 20.46
CA ASP A 172 -53.84 12.14 21.27
C ASP A 172 -55.14 12.04 20.40
N ASP A 173 -55.95 13.07 20.33
CA ASP A 173 -57.20 13.11 19.55
C ASP A 173 -57.00 13.62 18.10
N LYS A 174 -55.78 13.95 17.68
CA LYS A 174 -55.45 14.47 16.36
C LYS A 174 -54.74 13.46 15.50
N ILE A 175 -54.92 13.58 14.20
CA ILE A 175 -54.13 12.85 13.20
C ILE A 175 -53.12 13.83 12.58
N ILE A 176 -51.86 13.43 12.51
CA ILE A 176 -50.81 14.22 11.88
C ILE A 176 -50.20 13.41 10.73
N SER A 177 -50.13 14.00 9.54
CA SER A 177 -49.27 13.48 8.47
C SER A 177 -47.91 14.17 8.49
N ILE A 178 -46.84 13.39 8.51
CA ILE A 178 -45.45 13.85 8.40
C ILE A 178 -44.99 13.55 6.98
N THR A 179 -44.48 14.56 6.29
CA THR A 179 -43.99 14.43 4.91
C THR A 179 -42.55 14.83 4.84
N LYS A 180 -41.65 13.93 4.37
CA LYS A 180 -40.27 14.23 4.05
C LYS A 180 -40.03 14.17 2.55
N GLY A 181 -39.08 14.95 2.05
CA GLY A 181 -38.72 14.94 0.64
C GLY A 181 -37.61 15.90 0.27
N GLY A 182 -37.39 16.05 -1.03
CA GLY A 182 -36.48 17.06 -1.54
C GLY A 182 -36.93 18.49 -1.18
N PRO A 183 -36.03 19.41 -0.81
CA PRO A 183 -36.44 20.79 -0.51
C PRO A 183 -37.19 21.46 -1.64
N ASP A 184 -36.83 21.19 -2.90
CA ASP A 184 -37.43 21.74 -4.12
C ASP A 184 -38.91 21.36 -4.29
N VAL A 185 -39.34 20.21 -3.77
CA VAL A 185 -40.71 19.76 -3.82
C VAL A 185 -41.51 20.12 -2.56
N ILE A 186 -40.90 20.05 -1.38
CA ILE A 186 -41.54 20.41 -0.09
C ILE A 186 -41.85 21.91 -0.03
N PHE A 187 -40.93 22.80 -0.40
CA PHE A 187 -41.18 24.26 -0.37
C PHE A 187 -42.34 24.70 -1.23
N LYS A 188 -42.60 24.04 -2.34
CA LYS A 188 -43.77 24.34 -3.21
C LYS A 188 -45.08 24.03 -2.53
N ARG A 189 -45.11 23.09 -1.59
CA ARG A 189 -46.29 22.52 -0.94
C ARG A 189 -46.54 23.07 0.48
N CYS A 190 -45.66 23.93 0.98
CA CYS A 190 -45.82 24.57 2.28
C CYS A 190 -46.78 25.77 2.23
N LEU A 191 -47.50 25.99 3.33
CA LEU A 191 -48.39 27.13 3.56
C LEU A 191 -47.64 28.44 3.65
N ASN A 192 -46.64 28.50 4.52
CA ASN A 192 -45.88 29.71 4.77
C ASN A 192 -44.70 29.83 3.78
N LYS A 193 -44.84 30.73 2.81
CA LYS A 193 -43.85 30.96 1.76
C LYS A 193 -42.63 31.74 2.25
N GLU A 194 -42.76 32.59 3.31
CA GLU A 194 -41.67 33.37 3.85
C GLU A 194 -40.63 32.46 4.52
N ASP A 195 -41.08 31.49 5.33
CA ASP A 195 -40.24 30.48 5.95
C ASP A 195 -39.48 29.65 4.90
N CYS A 196 -40.12 29.32 3.80
CA CYS A 196 -39.50 28.59 2.71
C CYS A 196 -38.43 29.39 1.95
N ILE A 197 -38.56 30.71 1.87
CA ILE A 197 -37.54 31.59 1.26
C ILE A 197 -36.28 31.61 2.12
N GLU A 198 -36.38 31.69 3.44
CA GLU A 198 -35.24 31.64 4.34
C GLU A 198 -34.58 30.25 4.36
N ALA A 199 -35.41 29.20 4.42
CA ALA A 199 -34.95 27.82 4.34
C ALA A 199 -34.25 27.53 2.99
N SER A 200 -34.66 28.17 1.90
CA SER A 200 -33.96 28.04 0.60
C SER A 200 -32.52 28.56 0.65
N LYS A 201 -32.25 29.64 1.37
CA LYS A 201 -30.87 30.14 1.58
C LYS A 201 -30.02 29.16 2.38
N ALA A 202 -30.59 28.54 3.41
CA ALA A 202 -29.95 27.49 4.19
C ALA A 202 -29.67 26.24 3.33
N ASN A 203 -30.64 25.83 2.50
CA ASN A 203 -30.45 24.74 1.54
C ASN A 203 -29.31 25.02 0.56
N GLU A 204 -29.21 26.24 0.02
CA GLU A 204 -28.09 26.63 -0.85
C GLU A 204 -26.74 26.59 -0.11
N ALA A 205 -26.69 27.02 1.15
CA ALA A 205 -25.48 26.95 1.96
C ALA A 205 -25.04 25.51 2.22
N MET A 206 -25.98 24.64 2.61
CA MET A 206 -25.74 23.22 2.78
C MET A 206 -25.31 22.56 1.45
N ALA A 207 -25.94 22.88 0.34
CA ALA A 207 -25.59 22.36 -0.98
C ALA A 207 -24.20 22.80 -1.45
N LYS A 208 -23.77 24.04 -1.13
CA LYS A 208 -22.39 24.50 -1.37
C LYS A 208 -21.35 23.70 -0.59
N ASN A 209 -21.72 23.19 0.59
CA ASN A 209 -20.90 22.28 1.40
C ASN A 209 -21.05 20.81 0.94
N ALA A 210 -21.66 20.57 -0.23
CA ALA A 210 -21.90 19.26 -0.80
C ALA A 210 -22.78 18.33 0.05
N LEU A 211 -23.61 18.88 0.92
CA LEU A 211 -24.56 18.10 1.69
C LEU A 211 -25.78 17.73 0.83
N ARG A 212 -26.23 16.48 0.97
CA ARG A 212 -27.56 16.06 0.50
C ARG A 212 -28.58 16.60 1.48
N VAL A 213 -29.49 17.43 0.99
CA VAL A 213 -30.49 18.08 1.85
C VAL A 213 -31.84 17.39 1.69
N LEU A 214 -32.48 17.12 2.84
CA LEU A 214 -33.89 16.74 2.92
C LEU A 214 -34.66 17.75 3.75
N ALA A 215 -35.91 17.95 3.38
CA ALA A 215 -36.86 18.78 4.09
C ALA A 215 -37.96 17.92 4.74
N VAL A 216 -38.51 18.40 5.86
CA VAL A 216 -39.66 17.79 6.51
C VAL A 216 -40.70 18.85 6.84
N GLY A 217 -41.95 18.49 6.65
CA GLY A 217 -43.13 19.26 7.07
C GLY A 217 -44.20 18.34 7.62
N TYR A 218 -45.20 18.92 8.23
CA TYR A 218 -46.36 18.19 8.76
C TYR A 218 -47.65 18.88 8.42
N ARG A 219 -48.77 18.15 8.55
CA ARG A 219 -50.12 18.69 8.47
C ARG A 219 -51.02 18.00 9.50
N GLU A 220 -51.86 18.79 10.19
CA GLU A 220 -52.87 18.29 11.12
C GLU A 220 -54.17 17.99 10.39
N TRP A 221 -54.85 16.92 10.81
CA TRP A 221 -56.11 16.44 10.24
C TRP A 221 -57.11 16.18 11.37
N ASN A 222 -58.37 16.62 11.16
CA ASN A 222 -59.43 16.34 12.11
C ASN A 222 -59.88 14.87 12.03
N GLN A 223 -59.78 14.25 10.85
CA GLN A 223 -60.12 12.86 10.59
C GLN A 223 -59.20 12.30 9.50
N MET A 224 -59.05 10.98 9.47
CA MET A 224 -58.25 10.32 8.45
C MET A 224 -58.85 10.56 7.06
N PRO A 225 -58.06 10.99 6.06
CA PRO A 225 -58.56 11.20 4.70
C PRO A 225 -59.01 9.88 4.09
N GLU A 226 -60.19 9.88 3.44
CA GLU A 226 -60.76 8.70 2.76
C GLU A 226 -59.90 8.21 1.58
N THR A 227 -59.18 9.12 0.92
CA THR A 227 -58.29 8.80 -0.21
C THR A 227 -56.90 9.35 0.03
N LEU A 228 -55.88 8.46 -0.05
CA LEU A 228 -54.47 8.79 0.15
C LEU A 228 -53.82 9.10 -1.21
N THR A 229 -54.11 10.27 -1.78
CA THR A 229 -53.44 10.74 -2.99
C THR A 229 -52.48 11.88 -2.65
N SER A 230 -51.33 11.97 -3.37
CA SER A 230 -50.31 12.99 -3.16
C SER A 230 -50.89 14.41 -3.19
N GLU A 231 -51.81 14.70 -4.12
CA GLU A 231 -52.46 16.01 -4.30
C GLU A 231 -53.30 16.42 -3.10
N LYS A 232 -53.79 15.48 -2.31
CA LYS A 232 -54.61 15.77 -1.12
C LYS A 232 -53.78 15.84 0.15
N ILE A 233 -52.76 14.97 0.27
CA ILE A 233 -52.04 14.76 1.51
C ILE A 233 -50.81 15.66 1.60
N GLU A 234 -50.07 15.78 0.51
CA GLU A 234 -48.78 16.44 0.46
C GLU A 234 -48.88 17.92 0.08
N GLU A 235 -50.02 18.54 0.36
CA GLU A 235 -50.24 19.98 0.21
C GLU A 235 -50.61 20.64 1.53
N ASN A 236 -50.40 21.96 1.60
CA ASN A 236 -50.65 22.78 2.78
C ASN A 236 -49.87 22.30 4.00
N LEU A 237 -48.60 21.99 3.78
CA LEU A 237 -47.69 21.53 4.81
C LEU A 237 -47.21 22.72 5.68
N THR A 238 -47.07 22.50 6.97
CA THR A 238 -46.32 23.36 7.86
C THR A 238 -44.84 22.93 7.81
N PHE A 239 -43.97 23.81 7.38
CA PHE A 239 -42.54 23.53 7.30
C PHE A 239 -41.93 23.39 8.71
N ILE A 240 -41.09 22.37 8.92
CA ILE A 240 -40.38 22.14 10.19
C ILE A 240 -38.91 22.49 10.04
N GLY A 241 -38.24 21.95 9.01
CA GLY A 241 -36.81 22.23 8.84
C GLY A 241 -36.14 21.35 7.77
N LEU A 242 -34.79 21.47 7.74
CA LEU A 242 -33.91 20.76 6.82
C LEU A 242 -32.85 19.98 7.60
N VAL A 243 -32.43 18.86 7.02
CA VAL A 243 -31.23 18.15 7.39
C VAL A 243 -30.27 18.07 6.21
N GLY A 244 -29.01 18.38 6.46
CA GLY A 244 -27.90 18.21 5.52
C GLY A 244 -27.06 17.00 5.90
N MET A 245 -26.86 16.06 5.00
CA MET A 245 -26.12 14.83 5.23
C MET A 245 -25.10 14.57 4.13
N ILE A 246 -24.03 13.87 4.47
CA ILE A 246 -22.98 13.48 3.54
C ILE A 246 -22.43 12.10 3.95
N ASP A 247 -21.83 11.38 3.00
CA ASP A 247 -20.92 10.28 3.31
C ASP A 247 -19.55 10.88 3.63
N PRO A 248 -19.16 10.97 4.92
CA PRO A 248 -17.97 11.71 5.32
C PRO A 248 -16.69 11.02 4.89
N PRO A 249 -15.63 11.78 4.59
CA PRO A 249 -14.32 11.21 4.34
C PRO A 249 -13.79 10.46 5.56
N ARG A 250 -13.05 9.38 5.31
CA ARG A 250 -12.35 8.64 6.36
C ARG A 250 -11.21 9.50 6.91
N LYS A 251 -11.03 9.53 8.23
CA LYS A 251 -9.91 10.26 8.87
C LYS A 251 -8.55 9.74 8.40
N GLU A 252 -8.44 8.42 8.26
CA GLU A 252 -7.24 7.72 7.78
C GLU A 252 -6.92 8.07 6.34
N ALA A 253 -7.93 8.30 5.49
CA ALA A 253 -7.71 8.68 4.09
C ALA A 253 -7.04 10.03 3.95
N LYS A 254 -7.39 11.01 4.79
CA LYS A 254 -6.77 12.35 4.80
C LYS A 254 -5.28 12.29 5.13
N GLU A 255 -4.90 11.53 6.16
CA GLU A 255 -3.49 11.35 6.51
C GLU A 255 -2.75 10.54 5.44
N ALA A 256 -3.39 9.52 4.87
CA ALA A 256 -2.81 8.72 3.79
C ALA A 256 -2.54 9.55 2.53
N VAL A 257 -3.45 10.45 2.14
CA VAL A 257 -3.24 11.38 1.00
C VAL A 257 -2.03 12.28 1.26
N LYS A 258 -1.87 12.79 2.50
CA LYS A 258 -0.71 13.59 2.88
C LYS A 258 0.60 12.80 2.79
N ILE A 259 0.62 11.57 3.28
CA ILE A 259 1.79 10.68 3.18
C ILE A 259 2.09 10.34 1.71
N ALA A 260 1.06 10.02 0.92
CA ALA A 260 1.19 9.76 -0.51
C ALA A 260 1.88 10.92 -1.23
N LYS A 261 1.42 12.15 -0.97
CA LYS A 261 1.99 13.36 -1.56
C LYS A 261 3.47 13.55 -1.19
N GLN A 262 3.84 13.34 0.08
CA GLN A 262 5.24 13.39 0.52
C GLN A 262 6.11 12.35 -0.17
N ALA A 263 5.51 11.22 -0.53
CA ALA A 263 6.15 10.13 -1.25
C ALA A 263 6.16 10.31 -2.78
N GLY A 264 5.69 11.45 -3.30
CA GLY A 264 5.56 11.71 -4.74
C GLY A 264 4.45 10.90 -5.41
N VAL A 265 3.51 10.34 -4.64
CA VAL A 265 2.36 9.59 -5.15
C VAL A 265 1.16 10.53 -5.20
N ARG A 266 0.58 10.70 -6.39
CA ARG A 266 -0.58 11.56 -6.59
C ARG A 266 -1.87 10.75 -6.50
N ALA A 267 -2.77 11.19 -5.62
CA ALA A 267 -4.13 10.66 -5.53
C ALA A 267 -5.04 11.37 -6.53
N ILE A 268 -5.85 10.62 -7.26
CA ILE A 268 -6.87 11.09 -8.21
C ILE A 268 -8.21 10.54 -7.75
N MET A 269 -9.19 11.41 -7.56
CA MET A 269 -10.55 11.00 -7.22
C MET A 269 -11.38 10.77 -8.49
N ILE A 270 -12.02 9.62 -8.57
CA ILE A 270 -12.93 9.25 -9.68
C ILE A 270 -14.26 8.85 -9.05
N THR A 271 -15.38 9.47 -9.46
CA THR A 271 -16.69 9.20 -8.83
C THR A 271 -17.86 9.38 -9.78
N GLY A 272 -18.97 8.67 -9.50
CA GLY A 272 -20.25 8.90 -10.12
C GLY A 272 -21.02 10.12 -9.57
N ASP A 273 -20.56 10.73 -8.48
CA ASP A 273 -21.20 11.87 -7.82
C ASP A 273 -21.16 13.15 -8.64
N HIS A 274 -21.97 14.12 -8.21
CA HIS A 274 -21.94 15.47 -8.78
C HIS A 274 -20.60 16.16 -8.51
N ILE A 275 -20.14 16.97 -9.48
CA ILE A 275 -18.82 17.63 -9.43
C ILE A 275 -18.65 18.50 -8.16
N THR A 276 -19.68 19.18 -7.71
CA THR A 276 -19.63 20.02 -6.50
C THR A 276 -19.32 19.19 -5.26
N THR A 277 -19.99 18.03 -5.10
CA THR A 277 -19.75 17.10 -3.99
C THR A 277 -18.34 16.50 -4.06
N ALA A 278 -17.94 16.07 -5.25
CA ALA A 278 -16.61 15.51 -5.47
C ALA A 278 -15.50 16.52 -5.14
N CYS A 279 -15.63 17.77 -5.59
CA CYS A 279 -14.68 18.85 -5.30
C CYS A 279 -14.59 19.19 -3.80
N ALA A 280 -15.73 19.23 -3.09
CA ALA A 280 -15.73 19.54 -1.66
C ALA A 280 -14.99 18.45 -0.86
N ILE A 281 -15.28 17.17 -1.12
CA ILE A 281 -14.61 16.04 -0.48
C ILE A 281 -13.13 15.98 -0.85
N ALA A 282 -12.79 16.19 -2.13
CA ALA A 282 -11.42 16.18 -2.60
C ALA A 282 -10.57 17.31 -1.99
N LYS A 283 -11.16 18.50 -1.75
CA LYS A 283 -10.52 19.61 -1.04
C LYS A 283 -10.28 19.27 0.43
N ASP A 284 -11.26 18.69 1.12
CA ASP A 284 -11.09 18.30 2.52
C ASP A 284 -10.02 17.23 2.69
N LEU A 285 -9.92 16.27 1.77
CA LEU A 285 -8.89 15.24 1.75
C LEU A 285 -7.51 15.75 1.31
N GLY A 286 -7.41 16.94 0.71
CA GLY A 286 -6.16 17.48 0.14
C GLY A 286 -5.78 16.86 -1.21
N ILE A 287 -6.73 16.26 -1.92
CA ILE A 287 -6.57 15.72 -3.28
C ILE A 287 -6.67 16.85 -4.31
N LEU A 288 -7.61 17.79 -4.13
CA LEU A 288 -7.79 18.95 -5.01
C LEU A 288 -7.17 20.19 -4.36
N GLU A 289 -6.06 20.64 -4.90
CA GLU A 289 -5.31 21.82 -4.43
C GLU A 289 -5.52 23.05 -5.32
N GLU A 290 -5.01 24.21 -4.88
CA GLU A 290 -5.02 25.43 -5.69
C GLU A 290 -4.26 25.20 -7.01
N GLY A 291 -4.86 25.61 -8.13
CA GLY A 291 -4.33 25.41 -9.47
C GLY A 291 -4.71 24.08 -10.12
N GLN A 292 -5.24 23.11 -9.37
CA GLN A 292 -5.75 21.87 -9.93
C GLN A 292 -7.23 21.96 -10.29
N LYS A 293 -7.65 21.18 -11.29
CA LYS A 293 -8.98 21.24 -11.88
C LYS A 293 -9.77 19.95 -11.61
N ALA A 294 -11.08 20.06 -11.78
CA ALA A 294 -12.01 18.94 -11.83
C ALA A 294 -12.65 18.88 -13.22
N MET A 295 -12.97 17.67 -13.69
CA MET A 295 -13.58 17.41 -15.00
C MET A 295 -14.83 16.54 -14.82
N THR A 296 -15.88 16.81 -15.59
CA THR A 296 -17.06 15.93 -15.64
C THR A 296 -16.89 14.85 -16.70
N GLY A 297 -17.64 13.74 -16.57
CA GLY A 297 -17.68 12.69 -17.59
C GLY A 297 -18.16 13.21 -18.96
N THR A 298 -19.07 14.21 -18.98
CA THR A 298 -19.52 14.86 -20.21
C THR A 298 -18.39 15.60 -20.90
N GLU A 299 -17.62 16.41 -20.17
CA GLU A 299 -16.43 17.10 -20.70
C GLU A 299 -15.39 16.09 -21.20
N LEU A 300 -15.14 15.03 -20.40
CA LEU A 300 -14.20 13.98 -20.78
C LEU A 300 -14.60 13.25 -22.07
N SER A 301 -15.91 13.10 -22.34
CA SER A 301 -16.42 12.51 -23.58
C SER A 301 -16.19 13.40 -24.81
N THR A 302 -16.04 14.72 -24.65
CA THR A 302 -15.84 15.66 -25.76
C THR A 302 -14.40 15.81 -26.22
N ILE A 303 -13.42 15.46 -25.37
CA ILE A 303 -11.99 15.56 -25.67
C ILE A 303 -11.43 14.25 -26.22
N SER A 304 -10.48 14.36 -27.15
CA SER A 304 -9.76 13.19 -27.68
C SER A 304 -8.74 12.64 -26.66
N ASP A 305 -8.29 11.40 -26.88
CA ASP A 305 -7.28 10.78 -25.99
C ASP A 305 -5.95 11.53 -26.04
N ALA A 306 -5.58 12.11 -27.18
CA ALA A 306 -4.39 12.97 -27.31
C ALA A 306 -4.51 14.24 -26.45
N GLN A 307 -5.65 14.92 -26.50
CA GLN A 307 -5.93 16.09 -25.67
C GLN A 307 -5.98 15.74 -24.18
N LEU A 308 -6.59 14.60 -23.82
CA LEU A 308 -6.58 14.11 -22.44
C LEU A 308 -5.15 13.88 -21.96
N MET A 309 -4.31 13.22 -22.76
CA MET A 309 -2.92 12.98 -22.40
C MET A 309 -2.12 14.27 -22.18
N GLU A 310 -2.36 15.32 -22.96
CA GLU A 310 -1.69 16.62 -22.78
C GLU A 310 -2.10 17.29 -21.46
N THR A 311 -3.38 17.25 -21.12
CA THR A 311 -3.96 18.04 -20.01
C THR A 311 -4.18 17.26 -18.72
N ILE A 312 -3.98 15.94 -18.70
CA ILE A 312 -4.34 15.06 -17.58
C ILE A 312 -3.69 15.49 -16.25
N GLU A 313 -2.51 16.10 -16.30
CA GLU A 313 -1.79 16.57 -15.12
C GLU A 313 -2.48 17.75 -14.42
N ASP A 314 -3.35 18.48 -15.11
CA ASP A 314 -4.11 19.58 -14.53
C ASP A 314 -5.27 19.10 -13.64
N TYR A 315 -5.72 17.85 -13.81
CA TYR A 315 -6.93 17.35 -13.20
C TYR A 315 -6.66 16.35 -12.08
N SER A 316 -7.33 16.52 -10.95
CA SER A 316 -7.27 15.62 -9.79
C SER A 316 -8.60 15.00 -9.43
N VAL A 317 -9.70 15.47 -10.03
CA VAL A 317 -11.06 15.00 -9.74
C VAL A 317 -11.81 14.77 -11.05
N TYR A 318 -12.42 13.60 -11.18
CA TYR A 318 -13.30 13.24 -12.28
C TYR A 318 -14.66 12.84 -11.71
N ALA A 319 -15.72 13.59 -12.09
CA ALA A 319 -17.06 13.46 -11.55
C ALA A 319 -18.06 12.97 -12.61
N ARG A 320 -19.09 12.20 -12.24
CA ARG A 320 -20.10 11.62 -13.14
C ARG A 320 -19.48 10.85 -14.30
N VAL A 321 -18.46 10.05 -14.01
CA VAL A 321 -17.75 9.27 -15.03
C VAL A 321 -18.44 7.92 -15.29
N ALA A 322 -18.43 7.51 -16.54
CA ALA A 322 -18.83 6.17 -16.97
C ALA A 322 -17.64 5.19 -16.89
N PRO A 323 -17.85 3.88 -16.92
CA PRO A 323 -16.78 2.88 -16.82
C PRO A 323 -15.65 3.04 -17.86
N GLU A 324 -16.00 3.36 -19.10
CA GLU A 324 -15.05 3.62 -20.19
C GLU A 324 -14.14 4.83 -19.90
N HIS A 325 -14.64 5.82 -19.19
CA HIS A 325 -13.85 6.98 -18.77
C HIS A 325 -12.74 6.59 -17.80
N LYS A 326 -13.00 5.64 -16.88
CA LYS A 326 -12.01 5.13 -15.94
C LYS A 326 -10.82 4.51 -16.69
N VAL A 327 -11.10 3.73 -17.74
CA VAL A 327 -10.06 3.12 -18.59
C VAL A 327 -9.25 4.18 -19.33
N ARG A 328 -9.91 5.21 -19.90
CA ARG A 328 -9.24 6.31 -20.60
C ARG A 328 -8.29 7.08 -19.68
N ILE A 329 -8.71 7.37 -18.44
CA ILE A 329 -7.88 8.06 -17.44
C ILE A 329 -6.64 7.23 -17.10
N VAL A 330 -6.81 5.92 -16.85
CA VAL A 330 -5.68 5.01 -16.57
C VAL A 330 -4.69 5.00 -17.74
N ASN A 331 -5.19 4.79 -18.97
CA ASN A 331 -4.35 4.75 -20.18
C ASN A 331 -3.58 6.07 -20.39
N ALA A 332 -4.22 7.21 -20.14
CA ALA A 332 -3.58 8.51 -20.31
C ALA A 332 -2.42 8.73 -19.33
N TRP A 333 -2.56 8.31 -18.06
CA TRP A 333 -1.47 8.33 -17.09
C TRP A 333 -0.35 7.35 -17.45
N GLN A 334 -0.70 6.13 -17.89
CA GLN A 334 0.29 5.14 -18.35
C GLN A 334 1.07 5.62 -19.57
N ALA A 335 0.41 6.31 -20.51
CA ALA A 335 1.06 6.93 -21.67
C ALA A 335 2.07 8.03 -21.29
N LYS A 336 1.91 8.65 -20.12
CA LYS A 336 2.88 9.57 -19.50
C LYS A 336 4.04 8.84 -18.78
N GLY A 337 4.14 7.51 -18.89
CA GLY A 337 5.16 6.71 -18.20
C GLY A 337 4.91 6.54 -16.70
N LYS A 338 3.68 6.83 -16.21
CA LYS A 338 3.34 6.69 -14.79
C LYS A 338 2.85 5.28 -14.49
N VAL A 339 3.19 4.78 -13.30
CA VAL A 339 2.67 3.52 -12.77
C VAL A 339 1.38 3.83 -12.02
N VAL A 340 0.27 3.23 -12.46
CA VAL A 340 -1.08 3.55 -12.01
C VAL A 340 -1.67 2.43 -11.17
N ALA A 341 -2.08 2.73 -9.94
CA ALA A 341 -3.00 1.91 -9.16
C ALA A 341 -4.43 2.42 -9.35
N MET A 342 -5.40 1.51 -9.50
CA MET A 342 -6.81 1.83 -9.67
C MET A 342 -7.65 1.05 -8.67
N THR A 343 -8.57 1.72 -7.96
CA THR A 343 -9.53 1.05 -7.07
C THR A 343 -10.89 0.87 -7.73
N GLY A 344 -11.61 -0.16 -7.31
CA GLY A 344 -12.98 -0.39 -7.75
C GLY A 344 -13.65 -1.51 -6.96
N ASP A 345 -14.99 -1.47 -6.90
CA ASP A 345 -15.81 -2.45 -6.19
C ASP A 345 -16.81 -3.18 -7.09
N GLY A 346 -17.16 -2.58 -8.22
CA GLY A 346 -18.20 -3.07 -9.11
C GLY A 346 -17.72 -3.84 -10.33
N VAL A 347 -18.65 -4.50 -10.99
CA VAL A 347 -18.45 -5.14 -12.31
C VAL A 347 -17.98 -4.11 -13.34
N ASN A 348 -18.51 -2.89 -13.24
CA ASN A 348 -18.19 -1.77 -14.13
C ASN A 348 -16.73 -1.29 -14.01
N ASP A 349 -16.06 -1.57 -12.90
CA ASP A 349 -14.68 -1.19 -12.66
C ASP A 349 -13.68 -2.22 -13.20
N SER A 350 -14.13 -3.43 -13.45
CA SER A 350 -13.25 -4.55 -13.83
C SER A 350 -12.37 -4.27 -15.06
N PRO A 351 -12.82 -3.58 -16.12
CA PRO A 351 -11.96 -3.19 -17.22
C PRO A 351 -10.83 -2.24 -16.79
N ALA A 352 -11.13 -1.25 -15.94
CA ALA A 352 -10.13 -0.30 -15.44
C ALA A 352 -9.14 -0.97 -14.47
N LEU A 353 -9.63 -1.89 -13.61
CA LEU A 353 -8.80 -2.69 -12.70
C LEU A 353 -7.81 -3.58 -13.47
N LYS A 354 -8.21 -4.15 -14.61
CA LYS A 354 -7.33 -4.96 -15.46
C LYS A 354 -6.33 -4.12 -16.25
N THR A 355 -6.72 -2.91 -16.64
CA THR A 355 -5.88 -2.00 -17.44
C THR A 355 -4.79 -1.35 -16.60
N ALA A 356 -5.09 -1.04 -15.33
CA ALA A 356 -4.13 -0.45 -14.41
C ALA A 356 -2.92 -1.38 -14.17
N ASP A 357 -1.77 -0.80 -13.88
CA ASP A 357 -0.58 -1.57 -13.48
C ASP A 357 -0.86 -2.35 -12.18
N ILE A 358 -1.67 -1.76 -11.28
CA ILE A 358 -2.18 -2.41 -10.07
C ILE A 358 -3.69 -2.17 -9.94
N GLY A 359 -4.51 -3.17 -10.23
CA GLY A 359 -5.92 -3.16 -9.85
C GLY A 359 -6.07 -3.51 -8.37
N CYS A 360 -6.83 -2.69 -7.62
CA CYS A 360 -7.12 -2.83 -6.19
C CYS A 360 -8.62 -3.00 -6.00
N ALA A 361 -9.10 -4.21 -5.72
CA ALA A 361 -10.52 -4.45 -5.46
C ALA A 361 -10.85 -4.32 -3.97
N MET A 362 -12.07 -3.87 -3.69
CA MET A 362 -12.61 -3.86 -2.33
C MET A 362 -12.91 -5.28 -1.86
N GLY A 363 -12.59 -5.59 -0.61
CA GLY A 363 -12.76 -6.92 -0.02
C GLY A 363 -14.14 -7.12 0.59
N ILE A 364 -14.70 -6.07 1.21
CA ILE A 364 -16.02 -6.08 1.88
C ILE A 364 -17.12 -5.81 0.85
N THR A 365 -17.05 -4.65 0.18
CA THR A 365 -18.11 -4.20 -0.76
C THR A 365 -17.91 -4.72 -2.18
N GLY A 366 -16.70 -5.18 -2.51
CA GLY A 366 -16.33 -5.56 -3.87
C GLY A 366 -17.02 -6.85 -4.35
N THR A 367 -17.47 -6.83 -5.61
CA THR A 367 -18.01 -8.00 -6.32
C THR A 367 -16.91 -9.01 -6.64
N ASP A 368 -17.27 -10.29 -6.81
CA ASP A 368 -16.31 -11.33 -7.20
C ASP A 368 -15.65 -11.06 -8.56
N VAL A 369 -16.36 -10.36 -9.45
CA VAL A 369 -15.84 -9.95 -10.76
C VAL A 369 -14.73 -8.90 -10.59
N ALA A 370 -14.94 -7.90 -9.73
CA ALA A 370 -13.90 -6.91 -9.40
C ALA A 370 -12.70 -7.57 -8.72
N LYS A 371 -12.95 -8.43 -7.73
CA LYS A 371 -11.89 -9.21 -7.05
C LYS A 371 -11.14 -10.12 -8.03
N GLY A 372 -11.85 -10.72 -9.00
CA GLY A 372 -11.27 -11.53 -10.06
C GLY A 372 -10.35 -10.77 -11.01
N ALA A 373 -10.65 -9.50 -11.27
CA ALA A 373 -9.91 -8.62 -12.15
C ALA A 373 -8.67 -7.99 -11.50
N ALA A 374 -8.64 -7.87 -10.18
CA ALA A 374 -7.65 -7.13 -9.43
C ALA A 374 -6.38 -7.93 -9.12
N ALA A 375 -5.24 -7.26 -9.04
CA ALA A 375 -3.97 -7.79 -8.57
C ALA A 375 -3.85 -7.77 -7.03
N MET A 376 -4.59 -6.88 -6.36
CA MET A 376 -4.64 -6.72 -4.91
C MET A 376 -6.08 -6.59 -4.42
N ILE A 377 -6.38 -7.16 -3.24
CA ILE A 377 -7.67 -7.03 -2.57
C ILE A 377 -7.46 -6.35 -1.22
N LEU A 378 -8.23 -5.31 -0.93
CA LEU A 378 -8.22 -4.55 0.32
C LEU A 378 -9.28 -5.13 1.26
N THR A 379 -8.91 -5.84 2.31
CA THR A 379 -9.86 -6.51 3.21
C THR A 379 -10.63 -5.56 4.12
N ASP A 380 -10.23 -4.29 4.18
CA ASP A 380 -10.82 -3.21 4.98
C ASP A 380 -11.43 -2.09 4.13
N ASP A 381 -11.41 -2.21 2.81
CA ASP A 381 -11.90 -1.22 1.85
C ASP A 381 -11.31 0.19 2.07
N ASN A 382 -10.07 0.30 2.55
CA ASN A 382 -9.51 1.57 2.99
C ASN A 382 -8.38 2.06 2.07
N PHE A 383 -8.47 3.32 1.63
CA PHE A 383 -7.42 3.99 0.86
C PHE A 383 -6.05 3.99 1.57
N ALA A 384 -6.04 4.11 2.90
CA ALA A 384 -4.80 4.10 3.68
C ALA A 384 -4.03 2.79 3.54
N THR A 385 -4.72 1.67 3.32
CA THR A 385 -4.11 0.36 3.07
C THR A 385 -3.36 0.32 1.74
N ILE A 386 -3.81 1.06 0.72
CA ILE A 386 -3.07 1.18 -0.55
C ILE A 386 -1.73 1.88 -0.30
N ILE A 387 -1.74 3.00 0.42
CA ILE A 387 -0.53 3.77 0.71
C ILE A 387 0.45 2.97 1.59
N SER A 388 -0.07 2.25 2.59
CA SER A 388 0.74 1.30 3.37
C SER A 388 1.31 0.17 2.51
N SER A 389 0.57 -0.31 1.49
CA SER A 389 1.05 -1.33 0.55
C SER A 389 2.14 -0.79 -0.38
N ILE A 390 2.06 0.47 -0.80
CA ILE A 390 3.12 1.15 -1.56
C ILE A 390 4.40 1.24 -0.70
N GLU A 391 4.27 1.62 0.58
CA GLU A 391 5.40 1.62 1.53
C GLU A 391 6.07 0.25 1.62
N GLN A 392 5.25 -0.81 1.80
CA GLN A 392 5.76 -2.18 1.85
C GLN A 392 6.43 -2.57 0.52
N GLY A 393 5.81 -2.28 -0.61
CA GLY A 393 6.38 -2.57 -1.93
C GLY A 393 7.75 -1.92 -2.16
N ARG A 394 7.91 -0.65 -1.75
CA ARG A 394 9.20 0.07 -1.81
C ARG A 394 10.26 -0.58 -0.92
N GLY A 395 9.90 -0.94 0.32
CA GLY A 395 10.82 -1.60 1.24
C GLY A 395 11.23 -2.99 0.77
N ILE A 396 10.31 -3.76 0.20
CA ILE A 396 10.59 -5.08 -0.36
C ILE A 396 11.54 -4.97 -1.55
N TYR A 397 11.31 -4.02 -2.45
CA TYR A 397 12.19 -3.77 -3.58
C TYR A 397 13.61 -3.38 -3.14
N ASP A 398 13.73 -2.51 -2.11
CA ASP A 398 15.03 -2.15 -1.53
C ASP A 398 15.74 -3.39 -0.96
N ASN A 399 15.02 -4.29 -0.30
CA ASN A 399 15.58 -5.52 0.25
C ASN A 399 16.01 -6.49 -0.87
N ILE A 400 15.21 -6.65 -1.94
CA ILE A 400 15.61 -7.44 -3.11
C ILE A 400 16.89 -6.86 -3.74
N LYS A 401 17.02 -5.53 -3.83
CA LYS A 401 18.27 -4.90 -4.30
C LYS A 401 19.48 -5.28 -3.44
N LYS A 402 19.31 -5.33 -2.12
CA LYS A 402 20.36 -5.75 -1.18
C LYS A 402 20.75 -7.21 -1.38
N ASP A 403 19.75 -8.10 -1.56
CA ASP A 403 19.99 -9.52 -1.82
C ASP A 403 20.74 -9.74 -3.13
N VAL A 404 20.30 -9.08 -4.22
CA VAL A 404 20.97 -9.17 -5.51
C VAL A 404 22.40 -8.59 -5.44
N GLN A 405 22.57 -7.44 -4.76
CA GLN A 405 23.90 -6.85 -4.55
C GLN A 405 24.82 -7.81 -3.81
N PHE A 406 24.34 -8.42 -2.73
CA PHE A 406 25.09 -9.37 -1.93
C PHE A 406 25.50 -10.59 -2.77
N LEU A 407 24.53 -11.32 -3.34
CA LEU A 407 24.80 -12.56 -4.07
C LEU A 407 25.66 -12.34 -5.33
N LEU A 408 25.43 -11.27 -6.09
CA LEU A 408 26.27 -11.00 -7.26
C LEU A 408 27.69 -10.57 -6.88
N SER A 409 27.87 -9.78 -5.80
CA SER A 409 29.21 -9.38 -5.37
C SER A 409 30.01 -10.57 -4.81
N THR A 410 29.38 -11.49 -4.09
CA THR A 410 30.03 -12.71 -3.60
C THR A 410 30.48 -13.62 -4.76
N ASN A 411 29.60 -13.87 -5.73
CA ASN A 411 29.94 -14.67 -6.92
C ASN A 411 31.07 -14.03 -7.75
N ILE A 412 31.04 -12.70 -7.94
CA ILE A 412 32.17 -12.01 -8.61
C ILE A 412 33.47 -12.20 -7.80
N GLY A 413 33.39 -12.17 -6.46
CA GLY A 413 34.56 -12.44 -5.61
C GLY A 413 35.15 -13.82 -5.81
N GLU A 414 34.32 -14.84 -5.96
CA GLU A 414 34.74 -16.20 -6.27
C GLU A 414 35.43 -16.29 -7.64
N VAL A 415 34.79 -15.71 -8.67
CA VAL A 415 35.34 -15.66 -10.04
C VAL A 415 36.71 -14.94 -10.02
N VAL A 416 36.80 -13.79 -9.36
CA VAL A 416 38.03 -13.00 -9.25
C VAL A 416 39.14 -13.79 -8.55
N THR A 417 38.81 -14.52 -7.47
CA THR A 417 39.77 -15.37 -6.76
C THR A 417 40.40 -16.42 -7.68
N ILE A 418 39.55 -17.14 -8.42
CA ILE A 418 40.01 -18.20 -9.34
C ILE A 418 40.76 -17.61 -10.54
N PHE A 419 40.24 -16.53 -11.12
CA PHE A 419 40.84 -15.84 -12.25
C PHE A 419 42.21 -15.30 -11.90
N LEU A 420 42.36 -14.56 -10.81
CA LEU A 420 43.64 -13.96 -10.38
C LEU A 420 44.67 -15.05 -10.03
N SER A 421 44.27 -16.14 -9.37
CA SER A 421 45.19 -17.25 -9.09
C SER A 421 45.71 -17.90 -10.37
N SER A 422 44.82 -18.05 -11.39
CA SER A 422 45.20 -18.58 -12.69
C SER A 422 46.12 -17.62 -13.45
N PHE A 423 45.83 -16.33 -13.40
CA PHE A 423 46.61 -15.27 -14.02
C PHE A 423 48.03 -15.18 -13.40
N ILE A 424 48.13 -15.21 -12.07
CA ILE A 424 49.42 -15.22 -11.38
C ILE A 424 50.24 -16.46 -11.80
N SER A 425 49.62 -17.65 -11.87
CA SER A 425 50.30 -18.87 -12.30
C SER A 425 50.74 -18.82 -13.77
N LEU A 426 50.10 -18.01 -14.63
CA LEU A 426 50.49 -17.83 -16.03
C LEU A 426 51.65 -16.84 -16.21
N VAL A 427 51.62 -15.74 -15.44
CA VAL A 427 52.59 -14.61 -15.59
C VAL A 427 53.83 -14.78 -14.74
N THR A 428 53.76 -15.58 -13.70
CA THR A 428 54.89 -15.85 -12.82
C THR A 428 55.41 -17.29 -12.98
N PRO A 429 56.68 -17.56 -12.67
CA PRO A 429 57.21 -18.93 -12.69
C PRO A 429 56.63 -19.82 -11.56
N TYR A 430 55.84 -19.24 -10.66
CA TYR A 430 55.24 -19.92 -9.52
C TYR A 430 53.87 -20.45 -9.87
N ASN A 431 53.71 -21.79 -9.99
CA ASN A 431 52.40 -22.41 -10.06
C ASN A 431 51.76 -22.43 -8.67
N ILE A 432 50.93 -21.46 -8.37
CA ILE A 432 50.30 -21.32 -7.05
C ILE A 432 49.13 -22.28 -6.82
N GLY A 433 48.76 -23.07 -7.85
CA GLY A 433 47.70 -24.07 -7.73
C GLY A 433 46.27 -23.47 -7.80
N VAL A 434 45.28 -24.26 -7.39
CA VAL A 434 43.85 -23.88 -7.38
C VAL A 434 43.46 -23.49 -5.96
N PRO A 435 43.00 -22.24 -5.72
CA PRO A 435 42.70 -21.78 -4.36
C PRO A 435 41.40 -22.40 -3.80
N LEU A 436 40.45 -22.71 -4.63
CA LEU A 436 39.13 -23.21 -4.24
C LEU A 436 38.67 -24.34 -5.18
N LEU A 437 38.19 -25.43 -4.60
CA LEU A 437 37.61 -26.55 -5.35
C LEU A 437 36.11 -26.28 -5.65
N PRO A 438 35.52 -26.93 -6.68
CA PRO A 438 34.09 -26.80 -6.97
C PRO A 438 33.18 -27.11 -5.77
N ILE A 439 33.56 -28.08 -4.93
CA ILE A 439 32.80 -28.42 -3.71
C ILE A 439 32.78 -27.29 -2.68
N HIS A 440 33.89 -26.51 -2.57
CA HIS A 440 33.94 -25.32 -1.71
C HIS A 440 32.95 -24.25 -2.16
N LEU A 441 32.90 -23.98 -3.46
CA LEU A 441 32.00 -22.99 -4.07
C LEU A 441 30.55 -23.40 -3.96
N LEU A 442 30.22 -24.66 -4.24
CA LEU A 442 28.87 -25.18 -4.06
C LEU A 442 28.39 -25.05 -2.60
N TRP A 443 29.27 -25.37 -1.63
CA TRP A 443 28.95 -25.20 -0.22
C TRP A 443 28.68 -23.74 0.12
N VAL A 444 29.54 -22.85 -0.33
CA VAL A 444 29.43 -21.41 -0.07
C VAL A 444 28.13 -20.88 -0.67
N ASN A 445 27.89 -21.11 -1.96
CA ASN A 445 26.73 -20.56 -2.67
C ASN A 445 25.40 -21.11 -2.17
N LEU A 446 25.32 -22.40 -1.84
CA LEU A 446 24.07 -23.03 -1.44
C LEU A 446 23.78 -22.89 0.06
N ILE A 447 24.79 -22.86 0.91
CA ILE A 447 24.61 -22.90 2.37
C ILE A 447 24.96 -21.55 3.00
N THR A 448 26.23 -21.11 2.85
CA THR A 448 26.69 -19.92 3.60
C THR A 448 26.19 -18.60 3.04
N ASP A 449 25.97 -18.49 1.73
CA ASP A 449 25.44 -17.26 1.13
C ASP A 449 23.90 -17.18 1.19
N SER A 450 23.21 -18.33 1.13
CA SER A 450 21.76 -18.33 1.18
C SER A 450 21.21 -17.82 2.51
N LEU A 451 21.86 -18.14 3.65
CA LEU A 451 21.38 -17.71 4.98
C LEU A 451 21.41 -16.18 5.16
N PRO A 452 22.52 -15.46 4.87
CA PRO A 452 22.54 -14.00 4.92
C PRO A 452 21.61 -13.35 3.90
N ALA A 453 21.47 -13.92 2.69
CA ALA A 453 20.56 -13.41 1.67
C ALA A 453 19.11 -13.43 2.18
N PHE A 454 18.62 -14.56 2.71
CA PHE A 454 17.31 -14.60 3.35
C PHE A 454 17.17 -13.58 4.48
N ALA A 455 18.20 -13.40 5.28
CA ALA A 455 18.17 -12.45 6.38
C ALA A 455 18.11 -10.99 5.89
N LEU A 456 18.78 -10.65 4.79
CA LEU A 456 18.70 -9.32 4.14
C LEU A 456 17.31 -9.06 3.57
N GLY A 457 16.67 -10.05 2.97
CA GLY A 457 15.28 -9.95 2.50
C GLY A 457 14.27 -9.69 3.62
N MET A 458 14.64 -10.01 4.87
CA MET A 458 13.83 -9.75 6.08
C MET A 458 14.17 -8.41 6.76
N GLU A 459 15.05 -7.60 6.19
CA GLU A 459 15.46 -6.33 6.76
C GLU A 459 14.24 -5.41 7.00
N PRO A 460 14.15 -4.74 8.16
CA PRO A 460 13.12 -3.74 8.40
C PRO A 460 13.18 -2.60 7.38
N ILE A 461 12.01 -2.12 6.98
CA ILE A 461 11.86 -1.03 6.01
C ILE A 461 12.52 0.25 6.54
N GLU A 462 13.27 0.93 5.71
CA GLU A 462 13.92 2.19 6.06
C GLU A 462 12.87 3.31 6.27
N LYS A 463 13.06 4.13 7.31
CA LYS A 463 12.10 5.17 7.71
C LYS A 463 11.89 6.29 6.69
N ASP A 464 12.78 6.41 5.72
CA ASP A 464 12.75 7.44 4.68
C ASP A 464 12.12 6.98 3.36
N VAL A 465 11.65 5.72 3.29
CA VAL A 465 11.11 5.12 2.06
C VAL A 465 9.93 5.91 1.47
N MET A 466 9.10 6.52 2.34
CA MET A 466 7.98 7.37 1.94
C MET A 466 8.35 8.87 1.83
N LYS A 467 9.63 9.20 1.84
CA LYS A 467 10.14 10.54 1.53
C LYS A 467 10.85 10.59 0.18
N ARG A 468 10.99 9.44 -0.47
CA ARG A 468 11.61 9.31 -1.79
C ARG A 468 10.55 9.40 -2.88
N MET A 469 10.92 9.96 -4.03
CA MET A 469 10.05 9.96 -5.21
C MET A 469 9.85 8.52 -5.74
N PRO A 470 8.73 8.23 -6.42
CA PRO A 470 8.52 6.95 -7.08
C PRO A 470 9.60 6.71 -8.13
N ARG A 471 9.98 5.46 -8.30
CA ARG A 471 10.88 5.01 -9.36
C ARG A 471 10.19 5.15 -10.71
N GLU A 472 10.95 5.55 -11.73
CA GLU A 472 10.47 5.57 -13.11
C GLU A 472 10.21 4.15 -13.63
N LYS A 473 9.23 4.00 -14.53
CA LYS A 473 8.82 2.67 -15.04
C LYS A 473 9.95 1.94 -15.73
N ASP A 474 10.82 2.66 -16.44
CA ASP A 474 11.92 2.12 -17.25
C ASP A 474 13.29 2.22 -16.53
N GLU A 475 13.31 2.55 -15.23
CA GLU A 475 14.55 2.61 -14.47
C GLU A 475 15.21 1.24 -14.37
N SER A 476 16.44 1.12 -14.84
CA SER A 476 17.21 -0.11 -14.76
C SER A 476 17.38 -0.56 -13.29
N PHE A 477 17.30 -1.87 -13.05
CA PHE A 477 17.58 -2.45 -11.74
C PHE A 477 18.97 -2.05 -11.21
N PHE A 478 19.98 -1.93 -12.11
CA PHE A 478 21.35 -1.54 -11.78
C PHE A 478 21.59 -0.02 -11.77
N ALA A 479 20.54 0.79 -11.85
CA ALA A 479 20.65 2.24 -11.74
C ALA A 479 21.28 2.68 -10.39
N ASN A 480 21.61 3.96 -10.30
CA ASN A 480 22.19 4.58 -9.09
C ASN A 480 23.53 3.95 -8.63
N HIS A 481 24.40 3.61 -9.59
CA HIS A 481 25.74 3.03 -9.39
C HIS A 481 25.76 1.62 -8.74
N LEU A 482 24.61 0.93 -8.68
CA LEU A 482 24.54 -0.41 -8.06
C LEU A 482 25.47 -1.40 -8.77
N GLY A 483 25.50 -1.41 -10.12
CA GLY A 483 26.39 -2.29 -10.89
C GLY A 483 27.87 -2.07 -10.56
N PHE A 484 28.31 -0.81 -10.48
CA PHE A 484 29.68 -0.47 -10.06
C PHE A 484 29.97 -0.95 -8.64
N THR A 485 28.99 -0.78 -7.73
CA THR A 485 29.12 -1.22 -6.33
C THR A 485 29.29 -2.72 -6.23
N ILE A 486 28.52 -3.50 -6.99
CA ILE A 486 28.64 -4.96 -7.05
C ILE A 486 30.02 -5.40 -7.51
N VAL A 487 30.53 -4.79 -8.59
CA VAL A 487 31.82 -5.15 -9.17
C VAL A 487 32.99 -4.85 -8.21
N TRP A 488 33.07 -3.63 -7.65
CA TRP A 488 34.18 -3.30 -6.75
C TRP A 488 34.14 -4.11 -5.45
N GLN A 489 32.95 -4.40 -4.92
CA GLN A 489 32.79 -5.25 -3.74
C GLN A 489 33.22 -6.69 -4.04
N GLY A 490 32.86 -7.21 -5.21
CA GLY A 490 33.33 -8.53 -5.63
C GLY A 490 34.86 -8.58 -5.79
N ILE A 491 35.47 -7.58 -6.40
CA ILE A 491 36.94 -7.49 -6.47
C ILE A 491 37.56 -7.46 -5.06
N MET A 492 36.99 -6.74 -4.11
CA MET A 492 37.42 -6.71 -2.72
C MET A 492 37.37 -8.10 -2.08
N VAL A 493 36.22 -8.79 -2.19
CA VAL A 493 36.05 -10.14 -1.65
C VAL A 493 37.07 -11.11 -2.25
N GLY A 494 37.26 -11.08 -3.56
CA GLY A 494 38.20 -11.95 -4.26
C GLY A 494 39.67 -11.65 -3.87
N ALA A 495 40.03 -10.39 -3.78
CA ALA A 495 41.41 -9.99 -3.37
C ALA A 495 41.72 -10.42 -1.93
N LEU A 496 40.81 -10.21 -0.98
CA LEU A 496 40.97 -10.63 0.41
C LEU A 496 41.11 -12.15 0.54
N THR A 497 40.29 -12.90 -0.20
CA THR A 497 40.37 -14.37 -0.26
C THR A 497 41.69 -14.84 -0.84
N LEU A 498 42.17 -14.19 -1.91
CA LEU A 498 43.48 -14.52 -2.51
C LEU A 498 44.64 -14.20 -1.60
N ILE A 499 44.59 -13.11 -0.82
CA ILE A 499 45.63 -12.79 0.18
C ILE A 499 45.72 -13.90 1.23
N ALA A 500 44.59 -14.38 1.74
CA ALA A 500 44.58 -15.49 2.70
C ALA A 500 45.13 -16.78 2.10
N TYR A 501 44.74 -17.07 0.83
CA TYR A 501 45.28 -18.20 0.07
C TYR A 501 46.82 -18.12 -0.03
N LEU A 502 47.35 -17.02 -0.51
CA LEU A 502 48.79 -16.85 -0.71
C LEU A 502 49.56 -16.98 0.60
N TYR A 503 49.06 -16.43 1.70
CA TYR A 503 49.66 -16.56 3.02
C TYR A 503 49.74 -18.03 3.45
N GLY A 504 48.66 -18.80 3.33
CA GLY A 504 48.65 -20.24 3.66
C GLY A 504 49.48 -21.08 2.69
N ASN A 505 49.48 -20.73 1.39
CA ASN A 505 50.22 -21.45 0.36
C ASN A 505 51.76 -21.34 0.52
N HIS A 506 52.25 -20.33 1.21
CA HIS A 506 53.67 -20.27 1.62
C HIS A 506 54.07 -21.42 2.54
N ILE A 507 53.13 -22.04 3.25
CA ILE A 507 53.37 -23.18 4.14
C ILE A 507 53.19 -24.48 3.35
N ASN A 508 52.01 -24.69 2.81
CA ASN A 508 51.66 -25.73 1.83
C ASN A 508 50.33 -25.40 1.13
N HIS A 509 50.08 -26.06 0.00
CA HIS A 509 48.93 -25.82 -0.83
C HIS A 509 47.60 -26.09 -0.10
N GLU A 510 47.52 -27.15 0.71
CA GLU A 510 46.29 -27.55 1.42
C GLU A 510 45.95 -26.55 2.52
N THR A 511 46.93 -26.01 3.25
CA THR A 511 46.75 -24.91 4.20
C THR A 511 46.24 -23.65 3.50
N GLY A 512 46.81 -23.35 2.31
CA GLY A 512 46.34 -22.25 1.48
C GLY A 512 44.85 -22.39 1.08
N MET A 513 44.43 -23.56 0.60
CA MET A 513 43.03 -23.85 0.26
C MET A 513 42.10 -23.72 1.46
N THR A 514 42.54 -24.24 2.63
CA THR A 514 41.75 -24.16 3.87
C THR A 514 41.58 -22.70 4.30
N MET A 515 42.62 -21.90 4.30
CA MET A 515 42.57 -20.48 4.65
C MET A 515 41.71 -19.68 3.64
N ALA A 516 41.80 -19.99 2.34
CA ALA A 516 40.98 -19.38 1.32
C ALA A 516 39.48 -19.67 1.55
N PHE A 517 39.14 -20.92 1.83
CA PHE A 517 37.76 -21.34 2.09
C PHE A 517 37.15 -20.68 3.33
N ILE A 518 37.90 -20.64 4.44
CA ILE A 518 37.49 -19.95 5.68
C ILE A 518 37.29 -18.46 5.44
N THR A 519 38.25 -17.83 4.77
CA THR A 519 38.24 -16.39 4.53
C THR A 519 37.13 -16.00 3.57
N LEU A 520 36.92 -16.76 2.49
CA LEU A 520 35.80 -16.49 1.56
C LEU A 520 34.45 -16.48 2.29
N SER A 521 34.11 -17.56 2.99
CA SER A 521 32.89 -17.64 3.76
C SER A 521 32.80 -16.58 4.84
N GLY A 522 33.87 -16.31 5.59
CA GLY A 522 33.89 -15.30 6.65
C GLY A 522 33.70 -13.87 6.13
N VAL A 523 34.37 -13.52 5.02
CA VAL A 523 34.22 -12.23 4.35
C VAL A 523 32.78 -12.04 3.87
N GLN A 524 32.15 -13.05 3.26
CA GLN A 524 30.79 -13.00 2.77
C GLN A 524 29.78 -12.83 3.91
N LEU A 525 29.88 -13.60 5.00
CA LEU A 525 29.04 -13.47 6.19
C LEU A 525 29.11 -12.06 6.80
N ILE A 526 30.30 -11.47 6.87
CA ILE A 526 30.50 -10.09 7.37
C ILE A 526 30.03 -9.07 6.34
N HIS A 527 30.25 -9.33 5.05
CA HIS A 527 29.85 -8.44 3.95
C HIS A 527 28.33 -8.23 3.91
N ALA A 528 27.53 -9.22 4.27
CA ALA A 528 26.08 -9.07 4.38
C ALA A 528 25.68 -7.92 5.31
N PHE A 529 26.42 -7.69 6.41
CA PHE A 529 26.19 -6.51 7.26
C PHE A 529 26.57 -5.19 6.57
N ASN A 530 27.56 -5.20 5.67
CA ASN A 530 27.93 -4.01 4.90
C ASN A 530 26.85 -3.63 3.87
N VAL A 531 26.19 -4.62 3.28
CA VAL A 531 25.12 -4.44 2.28
C VAL A 531 23.78 -4.07 2.93
N LYS A 532 23.56 -4.44 4.19
CA LYS A 532 22.32 -4.19 4.95
C LYS A 532 21.81 -2.76 4.82
N SER A 533 22.69 -1.75 4.80
CA SER A 533 22.31 -0.34 4.73
C SER A 533 23.36 0.49 4.00
N HIS A 534 22.90 1.51 3.28
CA HIS A 534 23.76 2.55 2.71
C HIS A 534 24.40 3.46 3.78
N TYR A 535 23.89 3.40 5.00
CA TYR A 535 24.45 4.11 6.17
C TYR A 535 25.52 3.27 6.85
N SER A 536 26.28 3.90 7.77
CA SER A 536 27.33 3.20 8.53
C SER A 536 26.76 2.04 9.35
N ILE A 537 27.48 0.91 9.38
CA ILE A 537 27.18 -0.24 10.23
C ILE A 537 27.18 0.13 11.71
N LEU A 538 28.05 1.06 12.11
CA LEU A 538 28.22 1.47 13.50
C LEU A 538 27.02 2.26 14.07
N ASN A 539 25.95 2.40 13.31
CA ASN A 539 24.72 3.04 13.75
C ASN A 539 23.86 2.07 14.59
N LYS A 540 22.90 2.61 15.37
CA LYS A 540 21.95 1.84 16.20
C LYS A 540 21.15 0.75 15.44
N SER A 541 21.16 0.78 14.11
CA SER A 541 20.51 -0.21 13.26
C SER A 541 21.22 -1.58 13.21
N LEU A 542 22.44 -1.73 13.72
CA LEU A 542 23.23 -2.97 13.65
C LEU A 542 22.46 -4.19 14.19
N PHE A 543 21.69 -4.02 15.27
CA PHE A 543 20.96 -5.10 15.94
C PHE A 543 19.48 -5.22 15.53
N ASN A 544 18.99 -4.40 14.58
CA ASN A 544 17.57 -4.40 14.20
C ASN A 544 17.14 -5.66 13.42
N ASN A 545 18.09 -6.40 12.84
CA ASN A 545 17.81 -7.63 12.11
C ASN A 545 18.45 -8.83 12.84
N ILE A 546 17.65 -9.50 13.67
CA ILE A 546 18.09 -10.67 14.42
C ILE A 546 18.40 -11.87 13.50
N TYR A 547 17.73 -11.95 12.33
CA TYR A 547 17.95 -13.03 11.37
C TYR A 547 19.38 -12.99 10.80
N LEU A 548 19.93 -11.80 10.58
CA LEU A 548 21.27 -11.62 10.06
C LEU A 548 22.33 -12.08 11.09
N TRP A 549 22.10 -11.81 12.37
CA TRP A 549 22.94 -12.34 13.45
C TRP A 549 22.82 -13.86 13.57
N GLY A 550 21.60 -14.40 13.40
CA GLY A 550 21.38 -15.84 13.34
C GLY A 550 22.12 -16.49 12.16
N ALA A 551 22.07 -15.88 10.98
CA ALA A 551 22.79 -16.34 9.78
C ALA A 551 24.32 -16.33 10.01
N LEU A 552 24.86 -15.29 10.62
CA LEU A 552 26.28 -15.22 10.99
C LEU A 552 26.68 -16.36 11.93
N LEU A 553 25.94 -16.55 13.02
CA LEU A 553 26.26 -17.59 14.03
C LEU A 553 26.15 -19.00 13.44
N ILE A 554 25.10 -19.27 12.66
CA ILE A 554 24.92 -20.58 11.99
C ILE A 554 26.02 -20.77 10.95
N GLY A 555 26.31 -19.77 10.12
CA GLY A 555 27.35 -19.85 9.08
C GLY A 555 28.74 -20.11 9.67
N VAL A 556 29.12 -19.38 10.71
CA VAL A 556 30.41 -19.62 11.43
C VAL A 556 30.42 -21.01 12.07
N GLY A 557 29.31 -21.41 12.72
CA GLY A 557 29.20 -22.73 13.33
C GLY A 557 29.34 -23.88 12.31
N LEU A 558 28.71 -23.76 11.16
CA LEU A 558 28.84 -24.73 10.07
C LEU A 558 30.26 -24.79 9.50
N GLN A 559 30.92 -23.63 9.38
CA GLN A 559 32.31 -23.55 8.92
C GLN A 559 33.28 -24.26 9.89
N VAL A 560 33.12 -24.00 11.19
CA VAL A 560 33.91 -24.67 12.23
C VAL A 560 33.64 -26.18 12.23
N LEU A 561 32.39 -26.59 12.04
CA LEU A 561 32.01 -28.01 12.00
C LEU A 561 32.70 -28.74 10.85
N ILE A 562 32.69 -28.18 9.63
CA ILE A 562 33.35 -28.82 8.47
C ILE A 562 34.85 -29.02 8.69
N ILE A 563 35.49 -28.06 9.30
CA ILE A 563 36.94 -28.12 9.51
C ILE A 563 37.30 -29.08 10.67
N SER A 564 36.42 -29.15 11.70
CA SER A 564 36.71 -29.91 12.92
C SER A 564 36.37 -31.39 12.84
N ILE A 565 35.42 -31.79 11.97
CA ILE A 565 35.00 -33.19 11.83
C ILE A 565 35.81 -33.85 10.70
N PRO A 566 36.62 -34.92 11.00
CA PRO A 566 37.51 -35.54 10.00
C PRO A 566 36.79 -35.98 8.73
N PHE A 567 35.59 -36.56 8.83
CA PHE A 567 34.80 -36.96 7.67
C PHE A 567 34.55 -35.81 6.70
N PHE A 568 34.19 -34.63 7.22
CA PHE A 568 33.90 -33.48 6.36
C PHE A 568 35.20 -32.82 5.88
N SER A 569 36.21 -32.66 6.74
CA SER A 569 37.49 -32.06 6.32
C SER A 569 38.14 -32.88 5.19
N ASP A 570 38.10 -34.20 5.26
CA ASP A 570 38.63 -35.07 4.21
C ASP A 570 37.82 -34.94 2.90
N LEU A 571 36.47 -34.87 2.99
CA LEU A 571 35.59 -34.71 1.82
C LEU A 571 35.86 -33.37 1.12
N PHE A 572 36.07 -32.30 1.88
CA PHE A 572 36.39 -30.97 1.38
C PHE A 572 37.89 -30.75 1.14
N LYS A 573 38.73 -31.75 1.38
CA LYS A 573 40.19 -31.66 1.29
C LYS A 573 40.79 -30.48 2.08
N LEU A 574 40.30 -30.29 3.28
CA LEU A 574 40.75 -29.26 4.22
C LEU A 574 41.71 -29.86 5.25
N VAL A 575 42.62 -29.02 5.75
CA VAL A 575 43.57 -29.42 6.79
C VAL A 575 43.37 -28.57 8.04
N PRO A 576 43.65 -29.10 9.24
CA PRO A 576 43.62 -28.30 10.46
C PRO A 576 44.62 -27.14 10.37
N ILE A 577 44.21 -25.97 10.78
CA ILE A 577 45.04 -24.74 10.81
C ILE A 577 45.34 -24.30 12.25
N THR A 578 46.49 -23.66 12.42
CA THR A 578 46.98 -23.16 13.71
C THR A 578 46.17 -21.95 14.22
N PRO A 579 46.16 -21.66 15.53
CA PRO A 579 45.50 -20.47 16.07
C PRO A 579 45.99 -19.15 15.42
N THR A 580 47.25 -19.07 15.03
CA THR A 580 47.80 -17.89 14.33
C THR A 580 47.15 -17.73 12.94
N GLN A 581 46.97 -18.83 12.20
CA GLN A 581 46.33 -18.83 10.88
C GLN A 581 44.82 -18.44 10.99
N TRP A 582 44.14 -18.94 12.04
CA TRP A 582 42.76 -18.50 12.36
C TRP A 582 42.72 -16.99 12.61
N LEU A 583 43.65 -16.45 13.41
CA LEU A 583 43.72 -15.01 13.69
C LEU A 583 43.92 -14.20 12.41
N VAL A 584 44.79 -14.65 11.50
CA VAL A 584 45.01 -14.00 10.19
C VAL A 584 43.71 -13.99 9.37
N CYS A 585 43.00 -15.13 9.27
CA CYS A 585 41.72 -15.21 8.56
C CYS A 585 40.68 -14.25 9.16
N ILE A 586 40.57 -14.21 10.49
CA ILE A 586 39.63 -13.30 11.19
C ILE A 586 39.98 -11.83 10.93
N CYS A 587 41.25 -11.46 11.00
CA CYS A 587 41.70 -10.08 10.72
C CYS A 587 41.37 -9.67 9.27
N ILE A 588 41.57 -10.56 8.30
CA ILE A 588 41.23 -10.33 6.90
C ILE A 588 39.70 -10.18 6.75
N CYS A 589 38.90 -11.03 7.38
CA CYS A 589 37.43 -10.92 7.36
C CYS A 589 36.96 -9.58 7.94
N LEU A 590 37.50 -9.14 9.07
CA LEU A 590 37.14 -7.87 9.71
C LEU A 590 37.60 -6.65 8.90
N SER A 591 38.66 -6.75 8.09
CA SER A 591 39.13 -5.67 7.23
C SER A 591 38.05 -5.27 6.19
N THR A 592 37.16 -6.17 5.81
CA THR A 592 36.02 -5.91 4.94
C THR A 592 35.12 -4.77 5.49
N VAL A 593 34.91 -4.75 6.81
CA VAL A 593 34.12 -3.68 7.46
C VAL A 593 34.84 -2.34 7.31
N VAL A 594 36.13 -2.31 7.59
CA VAL A 594 36.93 -1.08 7.54
C VAL A 594 36.96 -0.52 6.13
N ILE A 595 37.17 -1.36 5.12
CA ILE A 595 37.22 -0.95 3.71
C ILE A 595 35.85 -0.37 3.29
N CYS A 596 34.77 -1.07 3.59
CA CYS A 596 33.41 -0.62 3.22
C CYS A 596 33.02 0.68 3.94
N GLU A 597 33.36 0.83 5.23
CA GLU A 597 33.05 2.07 5.97
C GLU A 597 33.85 3.27 5.45
N LEU A 598 35.12 3.07 5.07
CA LEU A 598 35.91 4.13 4.42
C LEU A 598 35.30 4.57 3.08
N VAL A 599 34.86 3.63 2.26
CA VAL A 599 34.18 3.96 1.00
C VAL A 599 32.86 4.70 1.25
N LYS A 600 32.04 4.24 2.21
CA LYS A 600 30.79 4.94 2.60
C LYS A 600 31.09 6.35 3.12
N LEU A 601 32.14 6.54 3.89
CA LEU A 601 32.56 7.86 4.39
C LEU A 601 32.96 8.78 3.23
N PHE A 602 33.78 8.28 2.29
CA PHE A 602 34.22 9.02 1.12
C PHE A 602 33.04 9.48 0.27
N HIS A 603 32.09 8.60 -0.01
CA HIS A 603 30.86 8.96 -0.74
C HIS A 603 30.03 10.03 -0.03
N ARG A 604 29.99 10.04 1.30
CA ARG A 604 29.29 11.09 2.07
C ARG A 604 29.97 12.46 1.96
N ILE A 605 31.29 12.47 1.90
CA ILE A 605 32.09 13.72 1.79
C ILE A 605 31.89 14.35 0.41
N ILE A 606 31.84 13.54 -0.65
CA ILE A 606 31.67 14.03 -2.03
C ILE A 606 30.24 14.50 -2.31
N ARG A 607 29.23 13.94 -1.63
CA ARG A 607 27.81 14.35 -1.81
C ARG A 607 27.40 15.57 -0.99
N LYS A 608 28.24 16.05 -0.08
CA LYS A 608 28.08 17.34 0.59
C LYS A 608 28.73 18.45 -0.24
#